data_d4a06fd855b44788417f264aacde5b6d
#
_entry.id   d4a06fd855b44788417f264aacde5b6d
#
_cell.length_a   1.000
_cell.length_b   1.000
_cell.length_c   1.000
_cell.angle_alpha   90.00
_cell.angle_beta   90.00
_cell.angle_gamma   90.00
#
_symmetry.space_group_name_H-M   'P 1'
#
loop_
_entity.id
_entity.type
_entity.pdbx_description
1 polymer ?
#
loop_
_entity_poly.entity_id
_entity_poly.type
_entity_poly.pdbx_seq_one_letter_code
_entity_poly.pdbx_strand_id
1 'polypeptide(L)'
;MKPHTNPAAKVAHHKANPAKPIKASEAGPLPSSAADSGGNPNRSTLADHLLSPTQIDLSAENLAEGGLLALLLAAMLYLPVTIFNKATEKNHETIRRWFERPRAWLLFLFGWIPFRKHPAITLTLGVVASAVLFSFIEPGFPTEEGALQYLVGMVLGFALVSIVFFSTWRLVLLRLEPEGTGEWKLYPPFILLAAFLVVMARLAHFLPGVVLGTVAEYEPSKKLSVRTAGIRVATTYGVLMILGLAAWFAWIPVEHAASKEGASSLTLILDSALAITFVSGLESVAFGLIPMKFLDGNDLFTWRKGVWAALWGGALLWFSVVIVHPALSTYGELSGTGAVWFVLLFSTLMVLALTTWAFFRIRDARLSRAAEGGSSAG
;
A
#
# COMPACT_ATOMS: atom_id res chain seq x y z
N MET A 1 -57.28 58.91 31.94
CA MET A 1 -55.96 58.45 31.49
C MET A 1 -55.59 57.26 32.38
N LYS A 2 -55.60 56.03 31.77
CA LYS A 2 -55.24 54.80 32.47
C LYS A 2 -53.81 54.43 32.08
N PRO A 3 -52.92 53.98 32.99
CA PRO A 3 -51.60 53.57 32.64
C PRO A 3 -51.59 52.09 32.18
N HIS A 4 -50.86 51.80 31.13
CA HIS A 4 -50.55 50.45 30.61
C HIS A 4 -49.57 49.73 31.50
N THR A 5 -49.96 48.60 32.02
CA THR A 5 -49.07 47.64 32.73
C THR A 5 -48.50 46.65 31.73
N ASN A 6 -47.20 46.50 31.72
CA ASN A 6 -46.41 45.58 30.92
C ASN A 6 -46.31 44.21 31.67
N PRO A 7 -46.60 43.05 31.05
CA PRO A 7 -46.43 41.75 31.69
C PRO A 7 -45.01 41.24 31.58
N ALA A 8 -44.45 40.92 32.75
CA ALA A 8 -43.13 40.36 32.94
C ALA A 8 -42.97 38.99 32.26
N ALA A 9 -41.86 38.84 31.53
CA ALA A 9 -41.43 37.59 30.95
C ALA A 9 -41.00 36.57 32.03
N LYS A 10 -41.64 35.40 32.05
CA LYS A 10 -41.26 34.26 32.89
C LYS A 10 -39.98 33.66 32.32
N VAL A 11 -38.89 33.77 33.03
CA VAL A 11 -37.65 33.01 32.80
C VAL A 11 -37.86 31.57 33.29
N ALA A 12 -37.89 30.62 32.38
CA ALA A 12 -37.94 29.19 32.70
C ALA A 12 -36.52 28.72 33.07
N HIS A 13 -36.31 28.39 34.34
CA HIS A 13 -35.12 27.69 34.80
C HIS A 13 -35.12 26.26 34.26
N HIS A 14 -34.26 25.97 33.28
CA HIS A 14 -33.94 24.65 32.83
C HIS A 14 -33.04 23.96 33.86
N LYS A 15 -33.58 23.04 34.67
CA LYS A 15 -32.78 22.18 35.54
C LYS A 15 -31.90 21.27 34.68
N ALA A 16 -30.58 21.48 34.77
CA ALA A 16 -29.60 20.57 34.23
C ALA A 16 -29.70 19.20 34.93
N ASN A 17 -29.98 18.16 34.19
CA ASN A 17 -29.89 16.79 34.66
C ASN A 17 -28.42 16.43 34.90
N PRO A 18 -28.03 15.81 36.01
CA PRO A 18 -26.68 15.34 36.21
C PRO A 18 -26.37 14.20 35.20
N ALA A 19 -25.27 14.35 34.47
CA ALA A 19 -24.76 13.38 33.55
C ALA A 19 -24.54 12.03 34.25
N LYS A 20 -25.17 10.97 33.75
CA LYS A 20 -24.88 9.60 34.17
C LYS A 20 -23.40 9.29 33.88
N PRO A 21 -22.67 8.62 34.80
CA PRO A 21 -21.31 8.19 34.54
C PRO A 21 -21.33 7.20 33.36
N ILE A 22 -20.53 7.53 32.33
CA ILE A 22 -20.27 6.63 31.20
C ILE A 22 -19.52 5.43 31.78
N LYS A 23 -20.19 4.27 31.87
CA LYS A 23 -19.53 3.00 32.12
C LYS A 23 -18.54 2.78 30.98
N ALA A 24 -17.27 2.55 31.34
CA ALA A 24 -16.28 2.03 30.38
C ALA A 24 -16.88 0.80 29.72
N SER A 25 -17.19 0.90 28.43
CA SER A 25 -17.63 -0.22 27.63
C SER A 25 -16.46 -1.20 27.56
N GLU A 26 -16.65 -2.38 28.16
CA GLU A 26 -15.81 -3.54 27.88
C GLU A 26 -15.70 -3.66 26.37
N ALA A 27 -14.46 -3.75 25.87
CA ALA A 27 -14.20 -4.04 24.48
C ALA A 27 -14.83 -5.39 24.14
N GLY A 28 -16.04 -5.36 23.60
CA GLY A 28 -16.71 -6.52 23.06
C GLY A 28 -15.90 -7.10 21.90
N PRO A 29 -16.07 -8.39 21.59
CA PRO A 29 -15.46 -8.99 20.42
C PRO A 29 -15.85 -8.15 19.19
N LEU A 30 -14.85 -7.96 18.30
CA LEU A 30 -15.02 -7.28 17.01
C LEU A 30 -16.30 -7.78 16.33
N PRO A 31 -17.15 -6.90 15.78
CA PRO A 31 -18.30 -7.36 15.02
C PRO A 31 -17.80 -8.28 13.89
N SER A 32 -18.29 -9.49 13.84
CA SER A 32 -18.06 -10.39 12.71
C SER A 32 -18.73 -9.75 11.50
N SER A 33 -17.94 -9.42 10.51
CA SER A 33 -18.20 -8.37 9.52
C SER A 33 -19.40 -8.59 8.61
N ALA A 34 -19.86 -9.80 8.43
CA ALA A 34 -20.91 -10.11 7.46
C ALA A 34 -22.33 -10.29 8.07
N ALA A 35 -22.43 -10.56 9.37
CA ALA A 35 -23.71 -10.87 10.00
C ALA A 35 -24.60 -9.64 10.23
N ASP A 36 -24.02 -8.43 10.31
CA ASP A 36 -24.77 -7.20 10.61
C ASP A 36 -25.25 -6.42 9.37
N SER A 37 -24.66 -6.69 8.19
CA SER A 37 -25.00 -5.96 6.95
C SER A 37 -26.02 -6.65 6.04
N GLY A 38 -26.47 -7.89 6.38
CA GLY A 38 -27.38 -8.67 5.52
C GLY A 38 -26.73 -9.14 4.21
N GLY A 39 -25.42 -9.10 4.11
CA GLY A 39 -24.63 -9.55 2.96
C GLY A 39 -24.33 -11.05 2.99
N ASN A 40 -23.69 -11.57 1.94
CA ASN A 40 -23.28 -12.96 1.85
C ASN A 40 -22.14 -13.26 2.85
N PRO A 41 -22.32 -14.13 3.86
CA PRO A 41 -21.30 -14.39 4.88
C PRO A 41 -20.01 -15.02 4.33
N ASN A 42 -20.05 -15.56 3.12
CA ASN A 42 -18.89 -16.17 2.45
C ASN A 42 -18.10 -15.18 1.58
N ARG A 43 -18.53 -13.93 1.52
CA ARG A 43 -17.83 -12.87 0.79
C ARG A 43 -16.67 -12.33 1.63
N SER A 44 -15.56 -11.97 0.97
CA SER A 44 -14.41 -11.41 1.69
C SER A 44 -14.70 -10.02 2.24
N THR A 45 -14.21 -9.74 3.44
CA THR A 45 -14.30 -8.41 4.08
C THR A 45 -13.67 -7.33 3.21
N LEU A 46 -12.59 -7.66 2.49
CA LEU A 46 -11.97 -6.75 1.54
C LEU A 46 -12.95 -6.31 0.44
N ALA A 47 -13.67 -7.27 -0.17
CA ALA A 47 -14.63 -6.96 -1.23
C ALA A 47 -15.87 -6.21 -0.69
N ASP A 48 -16.27 -6.48 0.55
CA ASP A 48 -17.42 -5.81 1.20
C ASP A 48 -17.12 -4.34 1.52
N HIS A 49 -15.89 -3.99 1.84
CA HIS A 49 -15.50 -2.62 2.17
C HIS A 49 -14.99 -1.80 0.98
N LEU A 50 -14.73 -2.45 -0.15
CA LEU A 50 -14.27 -1.75 -1.36
C LEU A 50 -15.46 -1.16 -2.11
N LEU A 51 -15.42 0.16 -2.36
CA LEU A 51 -16.48 0.81 -3.15
C LEU A 51 -16.37 0.43 -4.62
N SER A 52 -17.50 -0.01 -5.20
CA SER A 52 -17.61 -0.22 -6.64
C SER A 52 -17.71 1.13 -7.40
N PRO A 53 -17.44 1.17 -8.71
CA PRO A 53 -17.55 2.39 -9.50
C PRO A 53 -18.94 3.07 -9.42
N THR A 54 -19.99 2.32 -9.12
CA THR A 54 -21.36 2.81 -9.02
C THR A 54 -21.70 3.40 -7.65
N GLN A 55 -20.86 3.14 -6.64
CA GLN A 55 -21.05 3.59 -5.25
C GLN A 55 -20.22 4.83 -4.91
N ILE A 56 -19.27 5.19 -5.78
CA ILE A 56 -18.41 6.35 -5.53
C ILE A 56 -19.18 7.63 -5.84
N ASP A 57 -19.19 8.52 -4.86
CA ASP A 57 -19.62 9.89 -5.07
C ASP A 57 -18.48 10.73 -5.67
N LEU A 58 -18.61 11.08 -6.95
CA LEU A 58 -17.68 11.95 -7.67
C LEU A 58 -18.08 13.43 -7.59
N SER A 59 -18.79 13.84 -6.53
CA SER A 59 -19.08 15.26 -6.27
C SER A 59 -17.78 16.06 -6.16
N ALA A 60 -17.85 17.36 -6.46
CA ALA A 60 -16.69 18.24 -6.37
C ALA A 60 -16.13 18.29 -4.94
N GLU A 61 -16.98 18.11 -3.92
CA GLU A 61 -16.60 18.07 -2.50
C GLU A 61 -15.75 16.83 -2.19
N ASN A 62 -16.24 15.62 -2.52
CA ASN A 62 -15.50 14.37 -2.30
C ASN A 62 -14.21 14.28 -3.11
N LEU A 63 -14.21 14.82 -4.35
CA LEU A 63 -12.98 14.91 -5.15
C LEU A 63 -11.97 15.89 -4.53
N ALA A 64 -12.44 17.00 -3.94
CA ALA A 64 -11.57 17.95 -3.26
C ALA A 64 -10.98 17.35 -1.97
N GLU A 65 -11.78 16.65 -1.16
CA GLU A 65 -11.31 15.94 0.02
C GLU A 65 -10.32 14.82 -0.32
N GLY A 66 -10.66 13.97 -1.29
CA GLY A 66 -9.75 12.94 -1.80
C GLY A 66 -8.46 13.52 -2.38
N GLY A 67 -8.55 14.67 -3.07
CA GLY A 67 -7.40 15.41 -3.58
C GLY A 67 -6.51 15.97 -2.47
N LEU A 68 -7.10 16.51 -1.40
CA LEU A 68 -6.37 16.98 -0.23
C LEU A 68 -5.66 15.81 0.49
N LEU A 69 -6.35 14.68 0.66
CA LEU A 69 -5.76 13.45 1.20
C LEU A 69 -4.61 12.94 0.33
N ALA A 70 -4.77 12.94 -0.99
CA ALA A 70 -3.71 12.55 -1.93
C ALA A 70 -2.48 13.45 -1.82
N LEU A 71 -2.67 14.77 -1.70
CA LEU A 71 -1.58 15.73 -1.50
C LEU A 71 -0.89 15.53 -0.14
N LEU A 72 -1.66 15.26 0.90
CA LEU A 72 -1.13 14.95 2.23
C LEU A 72 -0.29 13.66 2.18
N LEU A 73 -0.81 12.59 1.60
CA LEU A 73 -0.09 11.33 1.40
C LEU A 73 1.19 11.53 0.58
N ALA A 74 1.10 12.30 -0.52
CA ALA A 74 2.27 12.63 -1.33
C ALA A 74 3.35 13.34 -0.51
N ALA A 75 2.98 14.34 0.28
CA ALA A 75 3.91 15.07 1.14
C ALA A 75 4.52 14.16 2.22
N MET A 76 3.68 13.34 2.87
CA MET A 76 4.10 12.42 3.92
C MET A 76 5.06 11.34 3.40
N LEU A 77 4.91 10.88 2.17
CA LEU A 77 5.83 9.94 1.52
C LEU A 77 7.08 10.64 0.98
N TYR A 78 6.94 11.78 0.32
CA TYR A 78 8.03 12.46 -0.38
C TYR A 78 9.10 13.02 0.57
N LEU A 79 8.69 13.58 1.72
CA LEU A 79 9.61 14.19 2.68
C LEU A 79 10.60 13.19 3.28
N PRO A 80 10.16 12.07 3.91
CA PRO A 80 11.07 11.05 4.45
C PRO A 80 11.98 10.47 3.38
N VAL A 81 11.42 10.22 2.19
CA VAL A 81 12.17 9.67 1.04
C VAL A 81 13.30 10.61 0.60
N THR A 82 13.03 11.92 0.55
CA THR A 82 14.05 12.92 0.18
C THR A 82 15.19 12.95 1.20
N ILE A 83 14.87 12.90 2.49
CA ILE A 83 15.86 12.86 3.58
C ILE A 83 16.66 11.56 3.50
N PHE A 84 16.00 10.43 3.33
CA PHE A 84 16.61 9.13 3.21
C PHE A 84 17.55 9.03 1.99
N ASN A 85 17.11 9.49 0.82
CA ASN A 85 17.93 9.52 -0.40
C ASN A 85 19.22 10.31 -0.19
N LYS A 86 19.16 11.50 0.46
CA LYS A 86 20.35 12.31 0.78
C LYS A 86 21.30 11.60 1.75
N ALA A 87 20.76 10.91 2.76
CA ALA A 87 21.57 10.18 3.73
C ALA A 87 22.28 8.97 3.11
N THR A 88 21.58 8.26 2.22
CA THR A 88 22.07 7.02 1.60
C THR A 88 23.01 7.25 0.44
N GLU A 89 22.93 8.40 -0.25
CA GLU A 89 23.75 8.71 -1.43
C GLU A 89 25.26 8.62 -1.17
N LYS A 90 25.73 9.21 -0.07
CA LYS A 90 27.13 9.21 0.34
C LYS A 90 27.55 7.92 1.06
N ASN A 91 26.60 7.11 1.52
CA ASN A 91 26.84 6.01 2.45
C ASN A 91 26.45 4.63 1.88
N HIS A 92 26.29 4.53 0.56
CA HIS A 92 25.83 3.33 -0.13
C HIS A 92 26.60 2.06 0.25
N GLU A 93 27.96 2.13 0.32
CA GLU A 93 28.81 1.00 0.72
C GLU A 93 28.56 0.53 2.16
N THR A 94 28.36 1.46 3.09
CA THR A 94 28.08 1.13 4.49
C THR A 94 26.72 0.45 4.64
N ILE A 95 25.71 0.99 3.93
CA ILE A 95 24.35 0.44 3.93
C ILE A 95 24.35 -0.96 3.30
N ARG A 96 25.04 -1.14 2.18
CA ARG A 96 25.18 -2.46 1.55
C ARG A 96 25.71 -3.50 2.53
N ARG A 97 26.76 -3.17 3.29
CA ARG A 97 27.35 -4.07 4.31
C ARG A 97 26.37 -4.42 5.43
N TRP A 98 25.49 -3.50 5.82
CA TRP A 98 24.47 -3.79 6.83
C TRP A 98 23.48 -4.87 6.39
N PHE A 99 23.17 -4.88 5.09
CA PHE A 99 22.24 -5.87 4.51
C PHE A 99 22.93 -7.17 4.05
N GLU A 100 24.25 -7.24 4.01
CA GLU A 100 25.00 -8.46 3.61
C GLU A 100 24.76 -9.62 4.61
N ARG A 101 24.78 -9.36 5.91
CA ARG A 101 24.56 -10.40 6.95
C ARG A 101 23.11 -10.94 6.95
N PRO A 102 22.07 -10.12 7.04
CA PRO A 102 20.69 -10.59 6.92
C PRO A 102 20.42 -11.31 5.60
N ARG A 103 20.99 -10.81 4.51
CA ARG A 103 20.89 -11.44 3.18
C ARG A 103 21.51 -12.82 3.15
N ALA A 104 22.68 -13.01 3.74
CA ALA A 104 23.34 -14.31 3.83
C ALA A 104 22.49 -15.31 4.62
N TRP A 105 21.88 -14.89 5.72
CA TRP A 105 20.99 -15.72 6.52
C TRP A 105 19.70 -16.08 5.77
N LEU A 106 19.09 -15.11 5.08
CA LEU A 106 17.92 -15.36 4.23
C LEU A 106 18.25 -16.28 3.05
N LEU A 107 19.43 -16.11 2.43
CA LEU A 107 19.89 -17.02 1.38
C LEU A 107 20.18 -18.42 1.91
N PHE A 108 20.61 -18.57 3.16
CA PHE A 108 20.76 -19.87 3.82
C PHE A 108 19.40 -20.56 4.00
N LEU A 109 18.35 -19.82 4.42
CA LEU A 109 17.00 -20.34 4.59
C LEU A 109 16.32 -20.72 3.27
N PHE A 110 16.53 -19.92 2.22
CA PHE A 110 15.85 -20.07 0.94
C PHE A 110 16.75 -20.52 -0.20
N GLY A 111 18.07 -20.66 0.03
CA GLY A 111 19.08 -20.95 -1.00
C GLY A 111 18.99 -22.37 -1.59
N TRP A 112 18.23 -23.27 -0.94
CA TRP A 112 17.94 -24.61 -1.46
C TRP A 112 16.92 -24.61 -2.62
N ILE A 113 16.19 -23.48 -2.81
CA ILE A 113 15.25 -23.33 -3.92
C ILE A 113 16.04 -22.87 -5.16
N PRO A 114 15.99 -23.59 -6.30
CA PRO A 114 16.78 -23.26 -7.48
C PRO A 114 16.15 -22.09 -8.28
N PHE A 115 16.02 -20.93 -7.66
CA PHE A 115 15.37 -19.74 -8.22
C PHE A 115 15.96 -19.31 -9.59
N ARG A 116 17.27 -19.46 -9.80
CA ARG A 116 17.95 -19.00 -11.02
C ARG A 116 17.69 -19.91 -12.23
N LYS A 117 17.39 -21.21 -12.03
CA LYS A 117 17.25 -22.19 -13.11
C LYS A 117 15.85 -22.20 -13.73
N HIS A 118 14.83 -21.84 -12.98
CA HIS A 118 13.43 -21.94 -13.39
C HIS A 118 12.64 -20.66 -13.03
N PRO A 119 12.70 -19.62 -13.88
CA PRO A 119 12.06 -18.33 -13.58
C PRO A 119 10.54 -18.45 -13.41
N ALA A 120 9.88 -19.33 -14.14
CA ALA A 120 8.45 -19.56 -14.00
C ALA A 120 8.09 -20.11 -12.61
N ILE A 121 8.89 -21.06 -12.09
CA ILE A 121 8.70 -21.61 -10.73
C ILE A 121 8.91 -20.51 -9.68
N THR A 122 9.93 -19.69 -9.85
CA THR A 122 10.21 -18.57 -8.94
C THR A 122 9.05 -17.58 -8.89
N LEU A 123 8.51 -17.20 -10.04
CA LEU A 123 7.35 -16.32 -10.14
C LEU A 123 6.12 -16.95 -9.50
N THR A 124 5.80 -18.19 -9.82
CA THR A 124 4.63 -18.88 -9.25
C THR A 124 4.74 -19.00 -7.75
N LEU A 125 5.90 -19.40 -7.22
CA LEU A 125 6.12 -19.49 -5.77
C LEU A 125 6.04 -18.10 -5.11
N GLY A 126 6.57 -17.07 -5.74
CA GLY A 126 6.46 -15.68 -5.25
C GLY A 126 5.01 -15.21 -5.19
N VAL A 127 4.23 -15.43 -6.23
CA VAL A 127 2.81 -15.08 -6.29
C VAL A 127 2.01 -15.84 -5.23
N VAL A 128 2.18 -17.16 -5.15
CA VAL A 128 1.45 -17.99 -4.16
C VAL A 128 1.85 -17.61 -2.73
N ALA A 129 3.14 -17.43 -2.45
CA ALA A 129 3.60 -17.01 -1.14
C ALA A 129 3.05 -15.64 -0.73
N SER A 130 3.04 -14.67 -1.66
CA SER A 130 2.43 -13.37 -1.44
C SER A 130 0.93 -13.48 -1.20
N ALA A 131 0.21 -14.26 -2.01
CA ALA A 131 -1.23 -14.46 -1.85
C ALA A 131 -1.57 -15.08 -0.49
N VAL A 132 -0.86 -16.13 -0.08
CA VAL A 132 -1.04 -16.77 1.23
C VAL A 132 -0.77 -15.75 2.35
N LEU A 133 0.35 -15.02 2.25
CA LEU A 133 0.72 -14.05 3.27
C LEU A 133 -0.32 -12.93 3.41
N PHE A 134 -0.73 -12.34 2.29
CA PHE A 134 -1.72 -11.27 2.29
C PHE A 134 -3.14 -11.76 2.61
N SER A 135 -3.45 -13.05 2.40
CA SER A 135 -4.73 -13.61 2.85
C SER A 135 -4.91 -13.52 4.36
N PHE A 136 -3.83 -13.44 5.13
CA PHE A 136 -3.90 -13.19 6.58
C PHE A 136 -4.34 -11.77 6.96
N ILE A 137 -4.52 -10.86 6.02
CA ILE A 137 -5.19 -9.57 6.28
C ILE A 137 -6.67 -9.81 6.57
N GLU A 138 -7.30 -10.77 5.89
CA GLU A 138 -8.69 -11.17 6.11
C GLU A 138 -8.87 -11.70 7.55
N PRO A 139 -9.78 -11.11 8.36
CA PRO A 139 -9.92 -11.47 9.78
C PRO A 139 -10.24 -12.95 10.00
N GLY A 140 -11.09 -13.53 9.16
CA GLY A 140 -11.54 -14.92 9.27
C GLY A 140 -10.60 -15.98 8.67
N PHE A 141 -9.58 -15.56 7.96
CA PHE A 141 -8.64 -16.49 7.33
C PHE A 141 -7.70 -17.14 8.36
N PRO A 142 -7.46 -18.48 8.30
CA PRO A 142 -7.90 -19.46 7.27
C PRO A 142 -9.13 -20.28 7.66
N THR A 143 -9.86 -19.96 8.72
CA THR A 143 -10.82 -20.86 9.39
C THR A 143 -12.29 -20.64 9.01
N GLU A 144 -12.65 -19.50 8.45
CA GLU A 144 -14.03 -19.17 8.08
C GLU A 144 -14.43 -19.80 6.74
N GLU A 145 -15.75 -19.99 6.58
CA GLU A 145 -16.32 -20.35 5.30
C GLU A 145 -15.98 -19.25 4.26
N GLY A 146 -15.60 -19.65 3.04
CA GLY A 146 -15.14 -18.70 2.03
C GLY A 146 -13.63 -18.43 2.00
N ALA A 147 -12.86 -18.84 3.02
CA ALA A 147 -11.41 -18.60 3.07
C ALA A 147 -10.64 -19.20 1.88
N LEU A 148 -11.08 -20.38 1.40
CA LEU A 148 -10.47 -21.00 0.22
C LEU A 148 -10.77 -20.22 -1.06
N GLN A 149 -12.01 -19.76 -1.24
CA GLN A 149 -12.44 -18.95 -2.37
C GLN A 149 -11.65 -17.63 -2.40
N TYR A 150 -11.51 -16.99 -1.24
CA TYR A 150 -10.69 -15.80 -1.08
C TYR A 150 -9.22 -16.04 -1.44
N LEU A 151 -8.60 -17.11 -0.89
CA LEU A 151 -7.21 -17.45 -1.21
C LEU A 151 -7.00 -17.68 -2.72
N VAL A 152 -7.90 -18.43 -3.37
CA VAL A 152 -7.83 -18.67 -4.82
C VAL A 152 -7.99 -17.35 -5.58
N GLY A 153 -8.92 -16.50 -5.17
CA GLY A 153 -9.09 -15.14 -5.72
C GLY A 153 -7.83 -14.29 -5.59
N MET A 154 -7.18 -14.32 -4.40
CA MET A 154 -5.90 -13.65 -4.15
C MET A 154 -4.80 -14.14 -5.08
N VAL A 155 -4.66 -15.47 -5.24
CA VAL A 155 -3.67 -16.05 -6.16
C VAL A 155 -3.92 -15.61 -7.60
N LEU A 156 -5.17 -15.61 -8.06
CA LEU A 156 -5.53 -15.19 -9.41
C LEU A 156 -5.30 -13.69 -9.63
N GLY A 157 -5.69 -12.84 -8.69
CA GLY A 157 -5.48 -11.40 -8.76
C GLY A 157 -4.00 -11.04 -8.81
N PHE A 158 -3.19 -11.58 -7.90
CA PHE A 158 -1.74 -11.37 -7.92
C PHE A 158 -1.06 -11.96 -9.14
N ALA A 159 -1.50 -13.13 -9.62
CA ALA A 159 -0.98 -13.73 -10.84
C ALA A 159 -1.23 -12.80 -12.03
N LEU A 160 -2.46 -12.27 -12.17
CA LEU A 160 -2.81 -11.38 -13.27
C LEU A 160 -1.97 -10.10 -13.26
N VAL A 161 -1.88 -9.41 -12.11
CA VAL A 161 -1.05 -8.20 -11.94
C VAL A 161 0.41 -8.51 -12.25
N SER A 162 0.95 -9.62 -11.73
CA SER A 162 2.34 -10.01 -11.95
C SER A 162 2.63 -10.35 -13.41
N ILE A 163 1.76 -11.13 -14.06
CA ILE A 163 1.91 -11.51 -15.49
C ILE A 163 1.91 -10.25 -16.35
N VAL A 164 0.98 -9.33 -16.11
CA VAL A 164 0.90 -8.09 -16.89
C VAL A 164 2.11 -7.20 -16.63
N PHE A 165 2.52 -7.03 -15.37
CA PHE A 165 3.71 -6.26 -15.00
C PHE A 165 4.96 -6.79 -15.72
N PHE A 166 5.27 -8.07 -15.55
CA PHE A 166 6.49 -8.65 -16.10
C PHE A 166 6.46 -8.78 -17.61
N SER A 167 5.31 -9.10 -18.21
CA SER A 167 5.16 -9.15 -19.66
C SER A 167 5.36 -7.79 -20.29
N THR A 168 4.76 -6.75 -19.72
CA THR A 168 4.93 -5.36 -20.20
C THR A 168 6.38 -4.92 -20.07
N TRP A 169 6.99 -5.13 -18.92
CA TRP A 169 8.39 -4.81 -18.70
C TRP A 169 9.29 -5.50 -19.72
N ARG A 170 9.15 -6.81 -19.88
CA ARG A 170 9.95 -7.57 -20.85
C ARG A 170 9.74 -7.09 -22.28
N LEU A 171 8.49 -6.85 -22.68
CA LEU A 171 8.18 -6.37 -24.04
C LEU A 171 8.82 -5.01 -24.32
N VAL A 172 8.77 -4.09 -23.35
CA VAL A 172 9.42 -2.77 -23.50
C VAL A 172 10.94 -2.91 -23.62
N LEU A 173 11.56 -3.75 -22.78
CA LEU A 173 13.00 -3.98 -22.86
C LEU A 173 13.40 -4.61 -24.20
N LEU A 174 12.70 -5.62 -24.68
CA LEU A 174 13.00 -6.27 -25.96
C LEU A 174 12.89 -5.29 -27.15
N ARG A 175 12.03 -4.27 -27.04
CA ARG A 175 11.88 -3.24 -28.09
C ARG A 175 12.95 -2.14 -28.02
N LEU A 176 13.36 -1.75 -26.83
CA LEU A 176 14.30 -0.64 -26.62
C LEU A 176 15.76 -1.10 -26.54
N GLU A 177 16.00 -2.31 -26.07
CA GLU A 177 17.32 -2.91 -25.86
C GLU A 177 17.29 -4.38 -26.35
N PRO A 178 17.22 -4.63 -27.68
CA PRO A 178 17.04 -6.00 -28.23
C PRO A 178 18.16 -6.96 -27.84
N GLU A 179 19.37 -6.46 -27.61
CA GLU A 179 20.54 -7.24 -27.17
C GLU A 179 20.63 -7.36 -25.65
N GLY A 180 19.70 -6.72 -24.93
CA GLY A 180 19.67 -6.72 -23.47
C GLY A 180 19.28 -8.09 -22.92
N THR A 181 20.17 -8.67 -22.11
CA THR A 181 19.88 -9.83 -21.28
C THR A 181 19.54 -9.40 -19.89
N GLY A 182 18.80 -10.20 -19.15
CA GLY A 182 18.47 -9.95 -17.74
C GLY A 182 18.24 -11.25 -17.01
N GLU A 183 18.28 -11.20 -15.71
CA GLU A 183 18.07 -12.34 -14.83
C GLU A 183 16.89 -12.09 -13.88
N TRP A 184 16.14 -13.14 -13.58
CA TRP A 184 15.15 -13.11 -12.54
C TRP A 184 15.83 -13.17 -11.17
N LYS A 185 15.52 -12.21 -10.32
CA LYS A 185 16.01 -12.18 -8.95
C LYS A 185 14.85 -12.17 -7.97
N LEU A 186 14.97 -13.01 -6.95
CA LEU A 186 14.10 -12.97 -5.79
C LEU A 186 14.73 -12.05 -4.75
N TYR A 187 13.91 -11.22 -4.13
CA TYR A 187 14.32 -10.35 -3.04
C TYR A 187 13.68 -10.80 -1.71
N PRO A 188 14.28 -11.77 -1.01
CA PRO A 188 13.75 -12.29 0.25
C PRO A 188 13.40 -11.22 1.31
N PRO A 189 14.11 -10.09 1.41
CA PRO A 189 13.72 -9.02 2.33
C PRO A 189 12.31 -8.48 2.12
N PHE A 190 11.79 -8.52 0.90
CA PHE A 190 10.41 -8.09 0.64
C PHE A 190 9.36 -9.02 1.25
N ILE A 191 9.67 -10.31 1.44
CA ILE A 191 8.80 -11.25 2.17
C ILE A 191 8.65 -10.80 3.62
N LEU A 192 9.75 -10.38 4.26
CA LEU A 192 9.72 -9.87 5.63
C LEU A 192 8.96 -8.55 5.72
N LEU A 193 9.14 -7.68 4.74
CA LEU A 193 8.38 -6.42 4.65
C LEU A 193 6.89 -6.70 4.46
N ALA A 194 6.53 -7.62 3.57
CA ALA A 194 5.14 -8.03 3.36
C ALA A 194 4.53 -8.62 4.64
N ALA A 195 5.25 -9.51 5.34
CA ALA A 195 4.80 -10.05 6.63
C ALA A 195 4.61 -8.95 7.67
N PHE A 196 5.52 -8.00 7.77
CA PHE A 196 5.38 -6.83 8.64
C PHE A 196 4.15 -6.00 8.30
N LEU A 197 3.89 -5.73 7.02
CA LEU A 197 2.72 -4.97 6.57
C LEU A 197 1.41 -5.69 6.87
N VAL A 198 1.36 -7.02 6.73
CA VAL A 198 0.19 -7.84 7.10
C VAL A 198 -0.07 -7.75 8.60
N VAL A 199 0.97 -7.88 9.43
CA VAL A 199 0.84 -7.73 10.89
C VAL A 199 0.35 -6.33 11.25
N MET A 200 0.92 -5.29 10.62
CA MET A 200 0.50 -3.91 10.85
C MET A 200 -0.95 -3.67 10.40
N ALA A 201 -1.35 -4.16 9.23
CA ALA A 201 -2.73 -4.05 8.74
C ALA A 201 -3.73 -4.70 9.71
N ARG A 202 -3.39 -5.90 10.23
CA ARG A 202 -4.22 -6.58 11.24
C ARG A 202 -4.31 -5.81 12.55
N LEU A 203 -3.18 -5.33 13.07
CA LEU A 203 -3.17 -4.54 14.32
C LEU A 203 -3.89 -3.20 14.18
N ALA A 204 -3.80 -2.60 12.99
CA ALA A 204 -4.43 -1.32 12.68
C ALA A 204 -5.91 -1.46 12.29
N HIS A 205 -6.40 -2.68 12.08
CA HIS A 205 -7.72 -2.93 11.49
C HIS A 205 -7.92 -2.18 10.17
N PHE A 206 -6.83 -2.01 9.39
CA PHE A 206 -6.83 -1.28 8.13
C PHE A 206 -7.05 -2.26 6.97
N LEU A 207 -8.20 -2.16 6.33
CA LEU A 207 -8.56 -2.90 5.12
C LEU A 207 -8.62 -1.90 3.94
N PRO A 208 -8.12 -2.28 2.78
CA PRO A 208 -7.60 -3.59 2.36
C PRO A 208 -6.16 -3.91 2.81
N GLY A 209 -5.53 -3.10 3.62
CA GLY A 209 -4.12 -3.23 3.96
C GLY A 209 -3.22 -2.59 2.88
N VAL A 210 -1.91 -2.68 3.04
CA VAL A 210 -0.93 -2.27 2.02
C VAL A 210 -0.37 -3.53 1.38
N VAL A 211 -0.71 -3.73 0.11
CA VAL A 211 -0.28 -4.89 -0.68
C VAL A 211 0.90 -4.47 -1.55
N LEU A 212 2.11 -4.76 -1.11
CA LEU A 212 3.28 -4.58 -1.96
C LEU A 212 3.39 -5.74 -2.94
N GLY A 213 3.61 -5.40 -4.21
CA GLY A 213 3.69 -6.32 -5.32
C GLY A 213 4.66 -7.50 -5.14
N THR A 214 5.00 -8.16 -6.21
CA THR A 214 5.72 -9.44 -6.19
C THR A 214 7.14 -9.35 -5.61
N VAL A 215 7.52 -10.42 -4.90
CA VAL A 215 8.84 -10.62 -4.28
C VAL A 215 9.95 -10.89 -5.30
N ALA A 216 9.64 -10.93 -6.60
CA ALA A 216 10.56 -11.23 -7.69
C ALA A 216 10.67 -10.03 -8.63
N GLU A 217 11.86 -9.79 -9.16
CA GLU A 217 12.16 -8.74 -10.12
C GLU A 217 13.03 -9.27 -11.27
N TYR A 218 12.82 -8.74 -12.47
CA TYR A 218 13.69 -8.98 -13.61
C TYR A 218 14.72 -7.88 -13.71
N GLU A 219 15.97 -8.18 -13.34
CA GLU A 219 17.07 -7.23 -13.35
C GLU A 219 17.83 -7.27 -14.67
N PRO A 220 17.94 -6.16 -15.42
CA PRO A 220 18.74 -6.10 -16.63
C PRO A 220 20.23 -6.32 -16.32
N SER A 221 20.93 -7.09 -17.17
CA SER A 221 22.37 -7.37 -17.01
C SER A 221 23.24 -6.13 -17.21
N LYS A 222 22.74 -5.14 -17.94
CA LYS A 222 23.42 -3.85 -18.16
C LYS A 222 22.60 -2.71 -17.57
N LYS A 223 23.30 -1.68 -17.10
CA LYS A 223 22.65 -0.46 -16.63
C LYS A 223 21.93 0.22 -17.80
N LEU A 224 20.64 0.43 -17.67
CA LEU A 224 19.80 1.07 -18.68
C LEU A 224 20.13 2.57 -18.78
N SER A 225 19.89 3.13 -19.96
CA SER A 225 19.88 4.58 -20.12
C SER A 225 18.73 5.20 -19.32
N VAL A 226 18.88 6.45 -18.87
CA VAL A 226 17.81 7.17 -18.15
C VAL A 226 16.50 7.18 -18.93
N ARG A 227 16.59 7.33 -20.27
CA ARG A 227 15.42 7.32 -21.15
C ARG A 227 14.76 5.94 -21.20
N THR A 228 15.54 4.88 -21.42
CA THR A 228 15.03 3.51 -21.49
C THR A 228 14.39 3.10 -20.17
N ALA A 229 15.05 3.36 -19.05
CA ALA A 229 14.52 3.11 -17.71
C ALA A 229 13.20 3.87 -17.47
N GLY A 230 13.16 5.17 -17.79
CA GLY A 230 11.95 5.98 -17.61
C GLY A 230 10.78 5.55 -18.50
N ILE A 231 11.01 5.22 -19.78
CA ILE A 231 9.97 4.71 -20.69
C ILE A 231 9.43 3.37 -20.17
N ARG A 232 10.32 2.47 -19.76
CA ARG A 232 9.97 1.17 -19.18
C ARG A 232 9.01 1.35 -18.00
N VAL A 233 9.39 2.17 -17.03
CA VAL A 233 8.59 2.42 -15.83
C VAL A 233 7.26 3.06 -16.20
N ALA A 234 7.26 4.14 -17.00
CA ALA A 234 6.04 4.82 -17.43
C ALA A 234 5.04 3.86 -18.10
N THR A 235 5.54 3.01 -19.02
CA THR A 235 4.67 2.06 -19.75
C THR A 235 4.14 0.97 -18.82
N THR A 236 5.01 0.37 -17.99
CA THR A 236 4.61 -0.73 -17.10
C THR A 236 3.58 -0.27 -16.07
N TYR A 237 3.83 0.84 -15.40
CA TYR A 237 2.90 1.34 -14.39
C TYR A 237 1.64 1.97 -15.00
N GLY A 238 1.73 2.55 -16.20
CA GLY A 238 0.57 2.98 -16.97
C GLY A 238 -0.34 1.82 -17.35
N VAL A 239 0.23 0.69 -17.80
CA VAL A 239 -0.54 -0.53 -18.12
C VAL A 239 -1.15 -1.13 -16.85
N LEU A 240 -0.43 -1.13 -15.72
CA LEU A 240 -1.00 -1.58 -14.44
C LEU A 240 -2.18 -0.72 -13.97
N MET A 241 -2.09 0.60 -14.13
CA MET A 241 -3.19 1.50 -13.81
C MET A 241 -4.43 1.19 -14.65
N ILE A 242 -4.23 0.97 -15.97
CA ILE A 242 -5.30 0.57 -16.88
C ILE A 242 -5.88 -0.79 -16.49
N LEU A 243 -5.04 -1.78 -16.17
CA LEU A 243 -5.48 -3.10 -15.72
C LEU A 243 -6.33 -3.00 -14.46
N GLY A 244 -5.85 -2.25 -13.44
CA GLY A 244 -6.56 -2.05 -12.19
C GLY A 244 -7.94 -1.42 -12.44
N LEU A 245 -7.99 -0.33 -13.20
CA LEU A 245 -9.26 0.32 -13.55
C LEU A 245 -10.18 -0.61 -14.34
N ALA A 246 -9.65 -1.36 -15.32
CA ALA A 246 -10.43 -2.33 -16.10
C ALA A 246 -11.02 -3.43 -15.20
N ALA A 247 -10.23 -3.95 -14.26
CA ALA A 247 -10.70 -4.93 -13.28
C ALA A 247 -11.80 -4.35 -12.38
N TRP A 248 -11.66 -3.09 -11.96
CA TRP A 248 -12.63 -2.40 -11.13
C TRP A 248 -14.00 -2.21 -11.83
N PHE A 249 -13.98 -1.82 -13.11
CA PHE A 249 -15.22 -1.74 -13.90
C PHE A 249 -15.80 -3.14 -14.19
N ALA A 250 -14.96 -4.14 -14.49
CA ALA A 250 -15.40 -5.51 -14.71
C ALA A 250 -15.99 -6.15 -13.43
N TRP A 251 -15.63 -5.63 -12.27
CA TRP A 251 -16.09 -6.11 -10.98
C TRP A 251 -17.56 -5.79 -10.70
N ILE A 252 -18.14 -4.71 -11.26
CA ILE A 252 -19.53 -4.28 -11.02
C ILE A 252 -20.56 -5.42 -11.10
N PRO A 253 -20.66 -6.18 -12.22
CA PRO A 253 -21.64 -7.26 -12.32
C PRO A 253 -21.32 -8.43 -11.39
N VAL A 254 -20.05 -8.68 -11.10
CA VAL A 254 -19.59 -9.78 -10.25
C VAL A 254 -19.88 -9.48 -8.79
N GLU A 255 -19.60 -8.26 -8.32
CA GLU A 255 -19.92 -7.77 -6.98
C GLU A 255 -21.41 -7.92 -6.67
N HIS A 256 -22.26 -7.49 -7.61
CA HIS A 256 -23.71 -7.61 -7.47
C HIS A 256 -24.21 -9.08 -7.42
N ALA A 257 -23.50 -9.99 -8.06
CA ALA A 257 -23.81 -11.42 -7.99
C ALA A 257 -23.26 -12.08 -6.72
N ALA A 258 -22.08 -11.65 -6.25
CA ALA A 258 -21.41 -12.19 -5.08
C ALA A 258 -22.07 -11.77 -3.76
N SER A 259 -22.71 -10.59 -3.73
CA SER A 259 -23.43 -10.09 -2.54
C SER A 259 -24.72 -10.84 -2.23
N LYS A 260 -25.23 -11.65 -3.18
CA LYS A 260 -26.44 -12.45 -2.96
C LYS A 260 -26.14 -13.69 -2.11
N GLU A 261 -27.06 -14.03 -1.20
CA GLU A 261 -27.00 -15.31 -0.48
C GLU A 261 -26.97 -16.49 -1.46
N GLY A 262 -26.12 -17.47 -1.20
CA GLY A 262 -25.97 -18.65 -2.05
C GLY A 262 -25.21 -18.40 -3.36
N ALA A 263 -24.45 -17.32 -3.48
CA ALA A 263 -23.55 -17.09 -4.61
C ALA A 263 -22.60 -18.28 -4.80
N SER A 264 -22.35 -18.64 -6.07
CA SER A 264 -21.49 -19.79 -6.37
C SER A 264 -20.03 -19.52 -5.95
N SER A 265 -19.29 -20.59 -5.63
CA SER A 265 -17.85 -20.49 -5.31
C SER A 265 -17.06 -19.78 -6.41
N LEU A 266 -17.42 -20.02 -7.68
CA LEU A 266 -16.78 -19.32 -8.79
C LEU A 266 -17.03 -17.81 -8.76
N THR A 267 -18.26 -17.41 -8.43
CA THR A 267 -18.60 -15.97 -8.29
C THR A 267 -17.79 -15.30 -7.19
N LEU A 268 -17.64 -15.96 -6.03
CA LEU A 268 -16.86 -15.47 -4.90
C LEU A 268 -15.35 -15.40 -5.23
N ILE A 269 -14.82 -16.38 -5.97
CA ILE A 269 -13.42 -16.36 -6.46
C ILE A 269 -13.21 -15.18 -7.41
N LEU A 270 -14.14 -14.97 -8.36
CA LEU A 270 -14.02 -13.86 -9.32
C LEU A 270 -14.18 -12.49 -8.62
N ASP A 271 -15.07 -12.39 -7.65
CA ASP A 271 -15.26 -11.20 -6.82
C ASP A 271 -13.93 -10.80 -6.14
N SER A 272 -13.33 -11.73 -5.42
CA SER A 272 -12.03 -11.50 -4.75
C SER A 272 -10.91 -11.25 -5.76
N ALA A 273 -10.86 -11.99 -6.88
CA ALA A 273 -9.80 -11.84 -7.88
C ALA A 273 -9.81 -10.46 -8.53
N LEU A 274 -10.99 -9.94 -8.91
CA LEU A 274 -11.13 -8.62 -9.53
C LEU A 274 -10.86 -7.50 -8.52
N ALA A 275 -11.40 -7.61 -7.30
CA ALA A 275 -11.13 -6.67 -6.22
C ALA A 275 -9.63 -6.56 -5.92
N ILE A 276 -8.95 -7.70 -5.77
CA ILE A 276 -7.50 -7.76 -5.54
C ILE A 276 -6.70 -7.24 -6.74
N THR A 277 -7.12 -7.54 -7.97
CA THR A 277 -6.44 -7.01 -9.17
C THR A 277 -6.50 -5.48 -9.19
N PHE A 278 -7.64 -4.90 -8.86
CA PHE A 278 -7.78 -3.44 -8.76
C PHE A 278 -6.90 -2.87 -7.65
N VAL A 279 -7.07 -3.36 -6.41
CA VAL A 279 -6.35 -2.84 -5.24
C VAL A 279 -4.84 -2.98 -5.42
N SER A 280 -4.34 -4.20 -5.74
CA SER A 280 -2.90 -4.44 -5.90
C SER A 280 -2.31 -3.72 -7.11
N GLY A 281 -3.08 -3.57 -8.20
CA GLY A 281 -2.68 -2.77 -9.34
C GLY A 281 -2.50 -1.30 -8.98
N LEU A 282 -3.49 -0.71 -8.31
CA LEU A 282 -3.46 0.69 -7.85
C LEU A 282 -2.34 0.95 -6.83
N GLU A 283 -2.22 0.10 -5.83
CA GLU A 283 -1.19 0.20 -4.80
C GLU A 283 0.21 0.00 -5.36
N SER A 284 0.40 -0.91 -6.32
CA SER A 284 1.67 -1.08 -7.00
C SER A 284 2.12 0.23 -7.67
N VAL A 285 1.20 0.96 -8.31
CA VAL A 285 1.50 2.27 -8.90
C VAL A 285 1.78 3.31 -7.81
N ALA A 286 0.94 3.39 -6.78
CA ALA A 286 1.07 4.38 -5.71
C ALA A 286 2.38 4.23 -4.92
N PHE A 287 2.78 3.00 -4.58
CA PHE A 287 3.98 2.73 -3.79
C PHE A 287 5.23 2.49 -4.65
N GLY A 288 5.09 1.87 -5.82
CA GLY A 288 6.22 1.62 -6.73
C GLY A 288 6.78 2.88 -7.38
N LEU A 289 5.95 3.93 -7.52
CA LEU A 289 6.39 5.23 -8.07
C LEU A 289 6.90 6.22 -7.02
N ILE A 290 7.06 5.81 -5.75
CA ILE A 290 7.76 6.61 -4.75
C ILE A 290 9.18 6.88 -5.26
N PRO A 291 9.66 8.15 -5.28
CA PRO A 291 10.95 8.51 -5.90
C PRO A 291 12.15 8.18 -4.99
N MET A 292 12.24 6.92 -4.57
CA MET A 292 13.32 6.40 -3.75
C MET A 292 14.38 5.76 -4.65
N LYS A 293 15.67 6.00 -4.38
CA LYS A 293 16.79 5.63 -5.28
C LYS A 293 16.86 4.17 -5.72
N PHE A 294 16.24 3.27 -4.97
CA PHE A 294 16.18 1.85 -5.28
C PHE A 294 14.79 1.37 -5.74
N LEU A 295 13.85 2.29 -5.99
CA LEU A 295 12.55 2.00 -6.56
C LEU A 295 12.43 2.57 -7.99
N ASP A 296 11.56 1.98 -8.77
CA ASP A 296 11.28 2.38 -10.15
C ASP A 296 10.83 3.83 -10.29
N GLY A 297 10.16 4.38 -9.26
CA GLY A 297 9.73 5.77 -9.22
C GLY A 297 10.86 6.78 -9.40
N ASN A 298 12.07 6.46 -8.94
CA ASN A 298 13.24 7.33 -9.14
C ASN A 298 13.67 7.39 -10.61
N ASP A 299 13.59 6.30 -11.34
CA ASP A 299 13.93 6.26 -12.76
C ASP A 299 12.97 7.14 -13.57
N LEU A 300 11.68 7.05 -13.28
CA LEU A 300 10.65 7.87 -13.92
C LEU A 300 10.79 9.35 -13.55
N PHE A 301 11.01 9.65 -12.27
CA PHE A 301 11.21 11.00 -11.76
C PHE A 301 12.44 11.68 -12.40
N THR A 302 13.54 10.91 -12.55
CA THR A 302 14.78 11.39 -13.16
C THR A 302 14.61 11.64 -14.66
N TRP A 303 13.84 10.78 -15.35
CA TRP A 303 13.59 10.92 -16.79
C TRP A 303 12.62 12.06 -17.10
N ARG A 304 11.40 12.05 -16.52
CA ARG A 304 10.38 13.09 -16.75
C ARG A 304 9.49 13.30 -15.54
N LYS A 305 9.73 14.36 -14.78
CA LYS A 305 8.97 14.73 -13.58
C LYS A 305 7.48 14.90 -13.85
N GLY A 306 7.08 15.47 -15.01
CA GLY A 306 5.66 15.66 -15.35
C GLY A 306 4.91 14.34 -15.55
N VAL A 307 5.53 13.36 -16.23
CA VAL A 307 4.95 12.02 -16.40
C VAL A 307 4.86 11.30 -15.06
N TRP A 308 5.92 11.39 -14.25
CA TRP A 308 5.92 10.86 -12.89
C TRP A 308 4.80 11.47 -12.04
N ALA A 309 4.67 12.79 -12.01
CA ALA A 309 3.64 13.48 -11.24
C ALA A 309 2.21 13.11 -11.69
N ALA A 310 2.00 12.94 -12.99
CA ALA A 310 0.69 12.54 -13.52
C ALA A 310 0.32 11.10 -13.13
N LEU A 311 1.24 10.14 -13.28
CA LEU A 311 0.99 8.74 -12.92
C LEU A 311 0.89 8.56 -11.41
N TRP A 312 1.87 9.07 -10.66
CA TRP A 312 1.89 8.94 -9.20
C TRP A 312 0.77 9.73 -8.53
N GLY A 313 0.56 10.98 -8.94
CA GLY A 313 -0.52 11.81 -8.43
C GLY A 313 -1.90 11.26 -8.76
N GLY A 314 -2.09 10.73 -9.99
CA GLY A 314 -3.32 10.05 -10.38
C GLY A 314 -3.58 8.79 -9.56
N ALA A 315 -2.55 7.97 -9.32
CA ALA A 315 -2.67 6.78 -8.47
C ALA A 315 -2.99 7.15 -7.02
N LEU A 316 -2.31 8.15 -6.44
CA LEU A 316 -2.60 8.63 -5.09
C LEU A 316 -4.00 9.23 -4.97
N LEU A 317 -4.47 9.96 -5.99
CA LEU A 317 -5.82 10.49 -6.01
C LEU A 317 -6.86 9.36 -5.96
N TRP A 318 -6.74 8.37 -6.86
CA TRP A 318 -7.65 7.22 -6.86
C TRP A 318 -7.54 6.40 -5.58
N PHE A 319 -6.33 6.16 -5.08
CA PHE A 319 -6.11 5.48 -3.80
C PHE A 319 -6.80 6.23 -2.65
N SER A 320 -6.69 7.54 -2.63
CA SER A 320 -7.34 8.37 -1.60
C SER A 320 -8.86 8.35 -1.71
N VAL A 321 -9.42 8.51 -2.92
CA VAL A 321 -10.87 8.56 -3.12
C VAL A 321 -11.54 7.21 -2.91
N VAL A 322 -10.91 6.11 -3.37
CA VAL A 322 -11.57 4.79 -3.37
C VAL A 322 -11.27 3.99 -2.10
N ILE A 323 -10.10 4.16 -1.51
CA ILE A 323 -9.63 3.32 -0.41
C ILE A 323 -9.53 4.11 0.90
N VAL A 324 -8.82 5.25 0.90
CA VAL A 324 -8.51 5.96 2.15
C VAL A 324 -9.72 6.74 2.68
N HIS A 325 -10.39 7.51 1.83
CA HIS A 325 -11.52 8.33 2.26
C HIS A 325 -12.69 7.50 2.80
N PRO A 326 -13.15 6.42 2.14
CA PRO A 326 -14.17 5.54 2.70
C PRO A 326 -13.75 4.87 4.01
N ALA A 327 -12.49 4.38 4.07
CA ALA A 327 -11.96 3.79 5.30
C ALA A 327 -11.96 4.79 6.47
N LEU A 328 -11.58 6.04 6.24
CA LEU A 328 -11.61 7.08 7.28
C LEU A 328 -13.02 7.46 7.69
N SER A 329 -13.98 7.55 6.75
CA SER A 329 -15.37 7.91 7.04
C SER A 329 -16.11 6.79 7.80
N THR A 330 -15.89 5.54 7.43
CA THR A 330 -16.50 4.38 8.09
C THR A 330 -15.93 4.15 9.49
N TYR A 331 -14.62 4.38 9.66
CA TYR A 331 -13.95 4.26 10.96
C TYR A 331 -14.01 5.55 11.81
N GLY A 332 -14.53 6.64 11.29
CA GLY A 332 -14.72 7.90 12.01
C GLY A 332 -15.67 7.76 13.22
N GLU A 333 -16.63 6.86 13.14
CA GLU A 333 -17.47 6.47 14.28
C GLU A 333 -16.76 5.52 15.26
N LEU A 334 -15.76 4.77 14.82
CA LEU A 334 -14.91 3.87 15.59
C LEU A 334 -13.65 4.56 16.12
N SER A 335 -13.82 5.76 16.70
CA SER A 335 -12.81 6.45 17.52
C SER A 335 -11.38 6.47 16.96
N GLY A 336 -11.10 7.27 15.95
CA GLY A 336 -9.73 7.78 15.70
C GLY A 336 -8.60 6.75 15.46
N THR A 337 -8.84 5.45 15.64
CA THR A 337 -7.81 4.41 15.58
C THR A 337 -7.17 4.30 14.20
N GLY A 338 -7.94 4.33 13.13
CA GLY A 338 -7.39 4.27 11.77
C GLY A 338 -6.49 5.46 11.45
N ALA A 339 -6.95 6.68 11.76
CA ALA A 339 -6.15 7.89 11.59
C ALA A 339 -4.89 7.87 12.46
N VAL A 340 -4.97 7.37 13.71
CA VAL A 340 -3.82 7.22 14.61
C VAL A 340 -2.78 6.26 14.01
N TRP A 341 -3.19 5.13 13.43
CA TRP A 341 -2.27 4.19 12.80
C TRP A 341 -1.62 4.76 11.55
N PHE A 342 -2.36 5.53 10.74
CA PHE A 342 -1.79 6.27 9.61
C PHE A 342 -0.71 7.24 10.09
N VAL A 343 -1.02 8.06 11.09
CA VAL A 343 -0.06 9.00 11.68
C VAL A 343 1.15 8.28 12.28
N LEU A 344 0.94 7.15 12.96
CA LEU A 344 2.02 6.34 13.52
C LEU A 344 2.93 5.75 12.43
N LEU A 345 2.37 5.20 11.35
CA LEU A 345 3.13 4.66 10.23
C LEU A 345 4.02 5.73 9.60
N PHE A 346 3.45 6.90 9.28
CA PHE A 346 4.20 7.99 8.68
C PHE A 346 5.20 8.63 9.64
N SER A 347 4.83 8.78 10.91
CA SER A 347 5.77 9.23 11.95
C SER A 347 6.94 8.27 12.08
N THR A 348 6.69 6.97 12.02
CA THR A 348 7.74 5.94 12.05
C THR A 348 8.67 6.06 10.84
N LEU A 349 8.14 6.24 9.63
CA LEU A 349 8.95 6.47 8.43
C LEU A 349 9.78 7.75 8.53
N MET A 350 9.21 8.83 9.05
CA MET A 350 9.91 10.09 9.26
C MET A 350 11.03 9.94 10.31
N VAL A 351 10.74 9.31 11.44
CA VAL A 351 11.73 9.04 12.50
C VAL A 351 12.86 8.17 11.93
N LEU A 352 12.54 7.13 11.16
CA LEU A 352 13.55 6.27 10.52
C LEU A 352 14.43 7.05 9.55
N ALA A 353 13.85 7.94 8.74
CA ALA A 353 14.59 8.77 7.82
C ALA A 353 15.51 9.77 8.55
N LEU A 354 14.99 10.43 9.59
CA LEU A 354 15.74 11.40 10.40
C LEU A 354 16.85 10.73 11.21
N THR A 355 16.59 9.58 11.81
CA THR A 355 17.61 8.83 12.57
C THR A 355 18.73 8.33 11.65
N THR A 356 18.38 7.83 10.46
CA THR A 356 19.36 7.42 9.45
C THR A 356 20.22 8.62 9.02
N TRP A 357 19.60 9.74 8.72
CA TRP A 357 20.30 10.97 8.37
C TRP A 357 21.20 11.48 9.50
N ALA A 358 20.70 11.55 10.73
CA ALA A 358 21.46 12.01 11.88
C ALA A 358 22.65 11.09 12.19
N PHE A 359 22.44 9.77 12.12
CA PHE A 359 23.51 8.78 12.29
C PHE A 359 24.67 9.02 11.33
N PHE A 360 24.38 9.11 10.05
CA PHE A 360 25.44 9.34 9.04
C PHE A 360 26.10 10.70 9.19
N ARG A 361 25.36 11.75 9.51
CA ARG A 361 25.92 13.10 9.74
C ARG A 361 26.87 13.13 10.94
N ILE A 362 26.49 12.48 12.06
CA ILE A 362 27.33 12.40 13.25
C ILE A 362 28.59 11.56 12.96
N ARG A 363 28.44 10.46 12.24
CA ARG A 363 29.59 9.60 11.85
C ARG A 363 30.57 10.36 10.97
N ASP A 364 30.09 11.05 9.94
CA ASP A 364 30.94 11.80 9.01
C ASP A 364 31.68 12.95 9.73
N ALA A 365 31.00 13.65 10.65
CA ALA A 365 31.61 14.68 11.48
C ALA A 365 32.69 14.13 12.45
N ARG A 366 32.53 12.89 12.94
CA ARG A 366 33.56 12.23 13.76
C ARG A 366 34.78 11.83 12.94
N LEU A 367 34.55 11.33 11.72
CA LEU A 367 35.64 10.92 10.82
C LEU A 367 36.46 12.13 10.34
N SER A 368 35.83 13.25 10.03
CA SER A 368 36.54 14.47 9.62
C SER A 368 37.43 15.03 10.77
N ARG A 369 36.90 15.07 12.01
CA ARG A 369 37.69 15.50 13.17
C ARG A 369 38.88 14.56 13.47
N ALA A 370 38.71 13.25 13.29
CA ALA A 370 39.80 12.29 13.46
C ALA A 370 40.89 12.47 12.40
N ALA A 371 40.53 12.81 11.16
CA ALA A 371 41.47 13.10 10.09
C ALA A 371 42.27 14.41 10.33
N GLU A 372 41.60 15.45 10.83
CA GLU A 372 42.23 16.75 11.16
C GLU A 372 43.16 16.59 12.39
N GLY A 373 42.78 15.84 13.43
CA GLY A 373 43.61 15.59 14.60
C GLY A 373 44.83 14.74 14.33
N GLY A 374 44.81 13.84 13.35
CA GLY A 374 45.95 13.04 12.91
C GLY A 374 46.97 13.80 12.10
N SER A 375 46.55 14.87 11.39
CA SER A 375 47.48 15.73 10.59
C SER A 375 48.25 16.75 11.42
N SER A 376 47.85 17.04 12.65
CA SER A 376 48.52 18.00 13.54
C SER A 376 49.55 17.36 14.47
N ALA A 377 49.68 16.01 14.48
CA ALA A 377 50.60 15.28 15.34
C ALA A 377 51.84 14.70 14.61
N GLY A 378 52.03 14.97 13.31
CA GLY A 378 53.19 14.62 12.49
C GLY A 378 53.93 15.85 12.04
#